data_afdd59a9b7d44c9eaad2910400ba707a
#
_entry.id   afdd59a9b7d44c9eaad2910400ba707a
#
_cell.length_a   1.000
_cell.length_b   1.000
_cell.length_c   1.000
_cell.angle_alpha   90.00
_cell.angle_beta   90.00
_cell.angle_gamma   90.00
#
_symmetry.space_group_name_H-M   'P 1'
#
loop_
_entity.id
_entity.type
_entity.pdbx_description
1 polymer ?
#
loop_
_entity_poly.entity_id
_entity_poly.type
_entity_poly.pdbx_seq_one_letter_code
_entity_poly.pdbx_strand_id
1 'polypeptide(L)'
;MSDISQKIKKERTLVIIKPDGIQRGLIGEIIKRYERTGLKLVGIKMLIPTPDLVEKHYLVDPEWPLKTGTKTINAYKAQGKTPPSEDPLQITKIILENLKKYFSSSPVIACVWQGAHAVGVIRKITGGTEPMTSDVGTIRGDLTIDSYSLSDTDGRAVRNLLHASGTREEAEKEIALWFKPEELHEYRLFNEAILYDVNLDGILE
;
A
#
# COMPACT_ATOMS: atom_id res chain seq x y z
N MET A 1 29.83 6.16 -7.20
CA MET A 1 28.84 5.55 -6.27
C MET A 1 28.83 4.05 -6.41
N SER A 2 28.68 3.29 -5.32
CA SER A 2 28.54 1.82 -5.40
C SER A 2 27.18 1.46 -6.03
N ASP A 3 27.11 0.35 -6.76
CA ASP A 3 25.85 -0.20 -7.35
C ASP A 3 24.75 -0.37 -6.30
N ILE A 4 25.13 -0.68 -5.05
CA ILE A 4 24.23 -0.80 -3.90
C ILE A 4 23.57 0.54 -3.56
N SER A 5 24.34 1.64 -3.52
CA SER A 5 23.82 2.98 -3.23
C SER A 5 22.78 3.40 -4.26
N GLN A 6 23.05 3.19 -5.55
CA GLN A 6 22.12 3.48 -6.62
C GLN A 6 20.84 2.67 -6.54
N LYS A 7 20.94 1.37 -6.20
CA LYS A 7 19.77 0.50 -6.01
C LYS A 7 18.87 0.95 -4.86
N ILE A 8 19.47 1.46 -3.78
CA ILE A 8 18.72 2.01 -2.65
C ILE A 8 18.03 3.32 -3.03
N LYS A 9 18.76 4.27 -3.64
CA LYS A 9 18.24 5.59 -4.05
C LYS A 9 17.12 5.51 -5.10
N LYS A 10 17.04 4.40 -5.87
CA LYS A 10 16.04 4.17 -6.93
C LYS A 10 15.00 3.11 -6.57
N GLU A 11 14.85 2.76 -5.30
CA GLU A 11 13.82 1.84 -4.85
C GLU A 11 12.43 2.41 -5.15
N ARG A 12 11.53 1.57 -5.67
CA ARG A 12 10.15 1.94 -6.00
C ARG A 12 9.16 1.18 -5.15
N THR A 13 7.97 1.77 -4.96
CA THR A 13 6.85 1.14 -4.28
C THR A 13 5.52 1.59 -4.86
N LEU A 14 4.52 0.70 -4.83
CA LEU A 14 3.15 1.02 -5.22
C LEU A 14 2.35 1.46 -4.00
N VAL A 15 1.55 2.51 -4.19
CA VAL A 15 0.46 2.91 -3.29
C VAL A 15 -0.82 2.99 -4.09
N ILE A 16 -1.93 2.47 -3.54
CA ILE A 16 -3.26 2.63 -4.13
C ILE A 16 -4.18 3.28 -3.11
N ILE A 17 -4.61 4.52 -3.38
CA ILE A 17 -5.66 5.18 -2.58
C ILE A 17 -6.98 4.53 -2.96
N LYS A 18 -7.63 3.93 -1.97
CA LYS A 18 -8.84 3.14 -2.12
C LYS A 18 -10.09 4.01 -2.23
N PRO A 19 -11.25 3.43 -2.59
CA PRO A 19 -12.49 4.19 -2.74
C PRO A 19 -12.86 5.07 -1.54
N ASP A 20 -12.67 4.59 -0.31
CA ASP A 20 -12.96 5.37 0.91
C ASP A 20 -12.04 6.58 1.07
N GLY A 21 -10.77 6.48 0.70
CA GLY A 21 -9.83 7.60 0.71
C GLY A 21 -10.22 8.68 -0.30
N ILE A 22 -10.70 8.28 -1.48
CA ILE A 22 -11.18 9.19 -2.52
C ILE A 22 -12.50 9.85 -2.11
N GLN A 23 -13.49 9.06 -1.68
CA GLN A 23 -14.82 9.56 -1.28
C GLN A 23 -14.76 10.53 -0.10
N ARG A 24 -13.75 10.40 0.75
CA ARG A 24 -13.51 11.29 1.89
C ARG A 24 -12.65 12.51 1.54
N GLY A 25 -12.24 12.68 0.27
CA GLY A 25 -11.43 13.84 -0.18
C GLY A 25 -10.01 13.86 0.37
N LEU A 26 -9.42 12.69 0.69
CA LEU A 26 -8.13 12.57 1.34
C LEU A 26 -6.94 12.44 0.38
N ILE A 27 -7.17 12.53 -0.93
CA ILE A 27 -6.13 12.34 -1.97
C ILE A 27 -4.94 13.26 -1.71
N GLY A 28 -5.19 14.57 -1.62
CA GLY A 28 -4.13 15.58 -1.43
C GLY A 28 -3.38 15.41 -0.11
N GLU A 29 -4.07 15.08 0.97
CA GLU A 29 -3.43 14.86 2.27
C GLU A 29 -2.52 13.63 2.25
N ILE A 30 -2.94 12.53 1.65
CA ILE A 30 -2.15 11.30 1.53
C ILE A 30 -0.89 11.57 0.69
N ILE A 31 -1.04 12.17 -0.50
CA ILE A 31 0.08 12.50 -1.39
C ILE A 31 1.06 13.42 -0.67
N LYS A 32 0.58 14.51 -0.05
CA LYS A 32 1.39 15.47 0.69
C LYS A 32 2.24 14.81 1.78
N ARG A 33 1.71 13.83 2.52
CA ARG A 33 2.47 13.12 3.56
C ARG A 33 3.65 12.35 2.98
N TYR A 34 3.51 11.78 1.80
CA TYR A 34 4.60 11.07 1.12
C TYR A 34 5.60 12.02 0.48
N GLU A 35 5.16 13.07 -0.22
CA GLU A 35 6.05 14.06 -0.85
C GLU A 35 6.96 14.76 0.18
N ARG A 36 6.47 15.04 1.37
CA ARG A 36 7.24 15.69 2.44
C ARG A 36 8.44 14.87 2.92
N THR A 37 8.52 13.59 2.59
CA THR A 37 9.70 12.76 2.91
C THR A 37 10.83 12.88 1.90
N GLY A 38 10.58 13.54 0.77
CA GLY A 38 11.51 13.62 -0.33
C GLY A 38 11.40 12.48 -1.34
N LEU A 39 10.40 11.59 -1.17
CA LEU A 39 10.08 10.59 -2.19
C LEU A 39 9.52 11.26 -3.45
N LYS A 40 9.88 10.73 -4.62
CA LYS A 40 9.46 11.20 -5.93
C LYS A 40 8.27 10.41 -6.44
N LEU A 41 7.21 11.12 -6.85
CA LEU A 41 6.04 10.51 -7.49
C LEU A 41 6.32 10.30 -8.98
N VAL A 42 6.62 9.08 -9.40
CA VAL A 42 7.03 8.77 -10.78
C VAL A 42 5.90 8.24 -11.66
N GLY A 43 4.75 7.88 -11.09
CA GLY A 43 3.55 7.47 -11.81
C GLY A 43 2.31 7.72 -10.99
N ILE A 44 1.24 8.21 -11.63
CA ILE A 44 -0.07 8.41 -11.00
C ILE A 44 -1.18 8.24 -12.03
N LYS A 45 -2.24 7.52 -11.65
CA LYS A 45 -3.46 7.43 -12.44
C LYS A 45 -4.70 7.12 -11.61
N MET A 46 -5.84 7.62 -12.07
CA MET A 46 -7.16 7.30 -11.53
C MET A 46 -7.87 6.31 -12.46
N LEU A 47 -8.40 5.24 -11.90
CA LEU A 47 -9.15 4.23 -12.66
C LEU A 47 -10.14 3.50 -11.75
N ILE A 48 -11.12 2.83 -12.35
CA ILE A 48 -11.94 1.82 -11.65
C ILE A 48 -11.32 0.45 -11.99
N PRO A 49 -10.70 -0.24 -11.02
CA PRO A 49 -10.07 -1.52 -11.31
C PRO A 49 -11.14 -2.59 -11.54
N THR A 50 -10.85 -3.52 -12.47
CA THR A 50 -11.68 -4.70 -12.64
C THR A 50 -11.49 -5.68 -11.48
N PRO A 51 -12.48 -6.52 -11.14
CA PRO A 51 -12.32 -7.58 -10.14
C PRO A 51 -11.13 -8.51 -10.44
N ASP A 52 -10.86 -8.80 -11.71
CA ASP A 52 -9.71 -9.60 -12.15
C ASP A 52 -8.36 -8.91 -11.85
N LEU A 53 -8.25 -7.61 -12.08
CA LEU A 53 -7.05 -6.85 -11.71
C LEU A 53 -6.81 -6.85 -10.20
N VAL A 54 -7.86 -6.70 -9.39
CA VAL A 54 -7.78 -6.76 -7.94
C VAL A 54 -7.35 -8.15 -7.45
N GLU A 55 -7.90 -9.20 -8.04
CA GLU A 55 -7.51 -10.58 -7.72
C GLU A 55 -6.03 -10.83 -8.03
N LYS A 56 -5.58 -10.49 -9.24
CA LYS A 56 -4.16 -10.58 -9.63
C LYS A 56 -3.25 -9.81 -8.70
N HIS A 57 -3.68 -8.62 -8.25
CA HIS A 57 -2.91 -7.80 -7.32
C HIS A 57 -2.68 -8.51 -5.98
N TYR A 58 -3.71 -9.08 -5.36
CA TYR A 58 -3.55 -9.79 -4.09
C TYR A 58 -2.84 -11.14 -4.22
N LEU A 59 -2.87 -11.75 -5.42
CA LEU A 59 -2.20 -13.03 -5.71
C LEU A 59 -0.77 -12.87 -6.28
N VAL A 60 -0.21 -11.65 -6.29
CA VAL A 60 1.19 -11.38 -6.65
C VAL A 60 2.17 -12.15 -5.76
N ASP A 61 1.87 -12.27 -4.45
CA ASP A 61 2.53 -13.21 -3.54
C ASP A 61 1.72 -14.51 -3.49
N PRO A 62 2.24 -15.65 -4.01
CA PRO A 62 1.53 -16.93 -3.99
C PRO A 62 1.28 -17.47 -2.57
N GLU A 63 2.01 -17.00 -1.58
CA GLU A 63 1.84 -17.40 -0.18
C GLU A 63 0.80 -16.52 0.56
N TRP A 64 0.39 -15.39 -0.02
CA TRP A 64 -0.55 -14.47 0.60
C TRP A 64 -1.86 -15.14 1.03
N PRO A 65 -2.48 -16.07 0.24
CA PRO A 65 -3.71 -16.73 0.66
C PRO A 65 -3.55 -17.52 1.96
N LEU A 66 -2.50 -18.30 2.05
CA LEU A 66 -2.27 -19.12 3.25
C LEU A 66 -1.91 -18.26 4.45
N LYS A 67 -1.01 -17.28 4.28
CA LYS A 67 -0.61 -16.34 5.34
C LYS A 67 -1.81 -15.56 5.90
N THR A 68 -2.63 -14.99 5.00
CA THR A 68 -3.79 -14.17 5.37
C THR A 68 -4.85 -14.99 6.09
N GLY A 69 -5.22 -16.13 5.56
CA GLY A 69 -6.21 -17.00 6.19
C GLY A 69 -5.77 -17.51 7.56
N THR A 70 -4.52 -17.98 7.67
CA THR A 70 -3.94 -18.42 8.95
C THR A 70 -3.92 -17.31 9.99
N LYS A 71 -3.47 -16.10 9.59
CA LYS A 71 -3.48 -14.93 10.48
C LYS A 71 -4.88 -14.61 10.98
N THR A 72 -5.87 -14.66 10.10
CA THR A 72 -7.27 -14.37 10.44
C THR A 72 -7.81 -15.41 11.41
N ILE A 73 -7.62 -16.71 11.16
CA ILE A 73 -8.04 -17.80 12.06
C ILE A 73 -7.43 -17.60 13.46
N ASN A 74 -6.12 -17.32 13.52
CA ASN A 74 -5.44 -17.10 14.80
C ASN A 74 -5.97 -15.87 15.54
N ALA A 75 -6.33 -14.79 14.82
CA ALA A 75 -6.91 -13.59 15.42
C ALA A 75 -8.30 -13.87 16.03
N TYR A 76 -9.15 -14.67 15.37
CA TYR A 76 -10.43 -15.11 15.92
C TYR A 76 -10.23 -15.93 17.19
N LYS A 77 -9.34 -16.94 17.16
CA LYS A 77 -9.04 -17.78 18.32
C LYS A 77 -8.48 -16.99 19.50
N ALA A 78 -7.59 -16.03 19.26
CA ALA A 78 -7.05 -15.15 20.29
C ALA A 78 -8.11 -14.28 20.98
N GLN A 79 -9.23 -14.00 20.30
CA GLN A 79 -10.38 -13.28 20.85
C GLN A 79 -11.43 -14.22 21.46
N GLY A 80 -11.18 -15.53 21.54
CA GLY A 80 -12.15 -16.53 22.01
C GLY A 80 -13.36 -16.72 21.08
N LYS A 81 -13.23 -16.29 19.80
CA LYS A 81 -14.27 -16.42 18.78
C LYS A 81 -14.02 -17.61 17.88
N THR A 82 -15.11 -18.20 17.36
CA THR A 82 -15.03 -19.25 16.33
C THR A 82 -14.83 -18.59 14.95
N PRO A 83 -13.77 -18.96 14.19
CA PRO A 83 -13.60 -18.46 12.83
C PRO A 83 -14.70 -19.02 11.90
N PRO A 84 -15.04 -18.34 10.81
CA PRO A 84 -16.02 -18.81 9.83
C PRO A 84 -15.66 -20.15 9.16
N SER A 85 -14.36 -20.48 9.14
CA SER A 85 -13.80 -21.76 8.69
C SER A 85 -12.45 -22.02 9.38
N GLU A 86 -12.10 -23.27 9.57
CA GLU A 86 -10.75 -23.70 10.02
C GLU A 86 -9.78 -23.87 8.83
N ASP A 87 -10.25 -23.79 7.60
CA ASP A 87 -9.42 -23.81 6.38
C ASP A 87 -8.97 -22.39 6.00
N PRO A 88 -7.65 -22.08 6.07
CA PRO A 88 -7.14 -20.77 5.72
C PRO A 88 -7.48 -20.32 4.28
N LEU A 89 -7.55 -21.25 3.33
CA LEU A 89 -7.85 -20.90 1.95
C LEU A 89 -9.32 -20.50 1.77
N GLN A 90 -10.24 -21.11 2.51
CA GLN A 90 -11.64 -20.69 2.50
C GLN A 90 -11.82 -19.30 3.13
N ILE A 91 -11.14 -19.02 4.23
CA ILE A 91 -11.12 -17.68 4.84
C ILE A 91 -10.60 -16.64 3.87
N THR A 92 -9.47 -16.91 3.21
CA THR A 92 -8.90 -15.96 2.25
C THR A 92 -9.80 -15.75 1.04
N LYS A 93 -10.50 -16.77 0.57
CA LYS A 93 -11.48 -16.61 -0.51
C LYS A 93 -12.58 -15.60 -0.15
N ILE A 94 -13.12 -15.67 1.08
CA ILE A 94 -14.11 -14.69 1.57
C ILE A 94 -13.50 -13.28 1.61
N ILE A 95 -12.29 -13.16 2.15
CA ILE A 95 -11.56 -11.87 2.22
C ILE A 95 -11.34 -11.30 0.83
N LEU A 96 -10.87 -12.12 -0.12
CA LEU A 96 -10.59 -11.70 -1.50
C LEU A 96 -11.85 -11.21 -2.22
N GLU A 97 -12.98 -11.91 -2.08
CA GLU A 97 -14.25 -11.46 -2.65
C GLU A 97 -14.71 -10.11 -2.07
N ASN A 98 -14.53 -9.88 -0.78
CA ASN A 98 -14.83 -8.59 -0.15
C ASN A 98 -13.88 -7.48 -0.64
N LEU A 99 -12.59 -7.80 -0.84
CA LEU A 99 -11.61 -6.87 -1.41
C LEU A 99 -11.92 -6.52 -2.87
N LYS A 100 -12.30 -7.50 -3.69
CA LYS A 100 -12.74 -7.30 -5.08
C LYS A 100 -13.94 -6.35 -5.14
N LYS A 101 -14.99 -6.63 -4.36
CA LYS A 101 -16.16 -5.75 -4.26
C LYS A 101 -15.77 -4.32 -3.83
N TYR A 102 -14.92 -4.21 -2.82
CA TYR A 102 -14.50 -2.92 -2.28
C TYR A 102 -13.71 -2.08 -3.28
N PHE A 103 -12.64 -2.66 -3.87
CA PHE A 103 -11.78 -1.93 -4.81
C PHE A 103 -12.50 -1.55 -6.12
N SER A 104 -13.39 -2.43 -6.61
CA SER A 104 -14.11 -2.20 -7.86
C SER A 104 -15.39 -1.38 -7.71
N SER A 105 -15.72 -0.96 -6.49
CA SER A 105 -16.96 -0.20 -6.21
C SER A 105 -16.91 1.25 -6.68
N SER A 106 -15.72 1.83 -6.84
CA SER A 106 -15.51 3.24 -7.15
C SER A 106 -14.07 3.46 -7.64
N PRO A 107 -13.73 4.64 -8.18
CA PRO A 107 -12.35 4.93 -8.57
C PRO A 107 -11.33 4.72 -7.44
N VAL A 108 -10.13 4.34 -7.84
CA VAL A 108 -8.91 4.33 -7.02
C VAL A 108 -7.86 5.22 -7.66
N ILE A 109 -6.87 5.67 -6.89
CA ILE A 109 -5.68 6.31 -7.42
C ILE A 109 -4.49 5.41 -7.15
N ALA A 110 -3.87 4.89 -8.23
CA ALA A 110 -2.60 4.18 -8.16
C ALA A 110 -1.45 5.17 -8.32
N CYS A 111 -0.44 5.05 -7.45
CA CYS A 111 0.76 5.90 -7.41
C CYS A 111 2.00 5.04 -7.33
N VAL A 112 3.05 5.42 -8.06
CA VAL A 112 4.38 4.83 -7.92
C VAL A 112 5.31 5.87 -7.32
N TRP A 113 5.91 5.53 -6.18
CA TRP A 113 6.87 6.36 -5.45
C TRP A 113 8.27 5.80 -5.58
N GLN A 114 9.26 6.68 -5.73
CA GLN A 114 10.67 6.33 -5.86
C GLN A 114 11.54 7.13 -4.89
N GLY A 115 12.55 6.50 -4.33
CA GLY A 115 13.55 7.14 -3.47
C GLY A 115 14.22 6.15 -2.54
N ALA A 116 15.11 6.66 -1.70
CA ALA A 116 15.81 5.80 -0.73
C ALA A 116 14.82 5.15 0.25
N HIS A 117 14.89 3.81 0.34
CA HIS A 117 14.04 3.02 1.22
C HIS A 117 12.52 3.24 1.01
N ALA A 118 12.09 3.46 -0.23
CA ALA A 118 10.72 3.86 -0.55
C ALA A 118 9.66 2.95 0.07
N VAL A 119 9.84 1.62 0.03
CA VAL A 119 8.91 0.65 0.65
C VAL A 119 8.78 0.90 2.16
N GLY A 120 9.92 0.97 2.86
CA GLY A 120 9.95 1.16 4.32
C GLY A 120 9.36 2.51 4.74
N VAL A 121 9.71 3.59 4.04
CA VAL A 121 9.21 4.95 4.32
C VAL A 121 7.69 5.03 4.12
N ILE A 122 7.20 4.54 2.98
CA ILE A 122 5.75 4.52 2.68
C ILE A 122 5.00 3.71 3.74
N ARG A 123 5.46 2.51 4.08
CA ARG A 123 4.80 1.66 5.09
C ARG A 123 4.77 2.30 6.48
N LYS A 124 5.88 2.93 6.90
CA LYS A 124 5.98 3.66 8.17
C LYS A 124 4.93 4.78 8.25
N ILE A 125 4.74 5.56 7.19
CA ILE A 125 3.78 6.67 7.15
C ILE A 125 2.34 6.15 7.02
N THR A 126 2.14 5.05 6.28
CA THR A 126 0.83 4.42 6.10
C THR A 126 0.24 3.92 7.41
N GLY A 127 1.05 3.29 8.25
CA GLY A 127 0.60 2.61 9.47
C GLY A 127 0.18 1.15 9.26
N GLY A 128 -0.21 0.49 10.32
CA GLY A 128 -0.69 -0.89 10.34
C GLY A 128 -1.91 -1.12 9.44
N THR A 129 -2.21 -2.39 9.11
CA THR A 129 -3.34 -2.72 8.21
C THR A 129 -4.69 -2.35 8.84
N GLU A 130 -4.83 -2.53 10.15
CA GLU A 130 -6.01 -2.16 10.90
C GLU A 130 -5.87 -0.73 11.43
N PRO A 131 -6.80 0.18 11.07
CA PRO A 131 -6.73 1.57 11.54
C PRO A 131 -6.76 1.72 13.05
N MET A 132 -7.66 1.00 13.73
CA MET A 132 -7.85 1.09 15.19
C MET A 132 -6.57 0.83 15.98
N THR A 133 -5.68 -0.01 15.47
CA THR A 133 -4.41 -0.37 16.11
C THR A 133 -3.19 0.31 15.48
N SER A 134 -3.41 1.20 14.51
CA SER A 134 -2.33 1.96 13.87
C SER A 134 -1.89 3.12 14.75
N ASP A 135 -0.57 3.36 14.78
CA ASP A 135 0.02 4.43 15.56
C ASP A 135 -0.47 5.81 15.14
N VAL A 136 -0.61 6.72 16.11
CA VAL A 136 -0.85 8.14 15.88
C VAL A 136 0.28 8.74 15.04
N GLY A 137 -0.04 9.63 14.12
CA GLY A 137 0.90 10.21 13.15
C GLY A 137 0.96 9.44 11.82
N THR A 138 0.43 8.22 11.77
CA THR A 138 0.29 7.47 10.52
C THR A 138 -0.99 7.86 9.78
N ILE A 139 -1.03 7.62 8.47
CA ILE A 139 -2.24 7.93 7.67
C ILE A 139 -3.46 7.18 8.23
N ARG A 140 -3.31 5.90 8.55
CA ARG A 140 -4.42 5.09 9.04
C ARG A 140 -4.80 5.43 10.48
N GLY A 141 -3.83 5.69 11.35
CA GLY A 141 -4.09 6.09 12.74
C GLY A 141 -4.78 7.45 12.87
N ASP A 142 -4.43 8.40 12.00
CA ASP A 142 -4.97 9.76 12.07
C ASP A 142 -6.29 9.93 11.30
N LEU A 143 -6.46 9.22 10.19
CA LEU A 143 -7.48 9.57 9.21
C LEU A 143 -8.64 8.55 9.12
N THR A 144 -8.62 7.44 9.85
CA THR A 144 -9.74 6.50 9.85
C THR A 144 -9.88 5.75 11.18
N ILE A 145 -11.10 5.32 11.48
CA ILE A 145 -11.52 4.71 12.75
C ILE A 145 -11.98 3.26 12.60
N ASP A 146 -11.81 2.65 11.42
CA ASP A 146 -12.32 1.29 11.16
C ASP A 146 -11.45 0.22 11.84
N SER A 147 -12.03 -0.97 12.03
CA SER A 147 -11.38 -2.10 12.68
C SER A 147 -11.77 -3.42 12.02
N TYR A 148 -10.99 -4.46 12.27
CA TYR A 148 -11.37 -5.82 11.85
C TYR A 148 -12.68 -6.27 12.52
N SER A 149 -12.89 -5.94 13.80
CA SER A 149 -14.11 -6.29 14.51
C SER A 149 -15.36 -5.70 13.84
N LEU A 150 -15.30 -4.42 13.45
CA LEU A 150 -16.42 -3.75 12.75
C LEU A 150 -16.60 -4.31 11.34
N SER A 151 -15.51 -4.47 10.59
CA SER A 151 -15.59 -4.98 9.21
C SER A 151 -16.11 -6.41 9.14
N ASP A 152 -15.71 -7.27 10.09
CA ASP A 152 -16.18 -8.65 10.18
C ASP A 152 -17.68 -8.71 10.54
N THR A 153 -18.13 -7.87 11.48
CA THR A 153 -19.56 -7.77 11.85
C THR A 153 -20.42 -7.35 10.65
N ASP A 154 -19.89 -6.43 9.82
CA ASP A 154 -20.57 -5.94 8.63
C ASP A 154 -20.38 -6.85 7.39
N GLY A 155 -19.57 -7.91 7.49
CA GLY A 155 -19.27 -8.82 6.37
C GLY A 155 -18.59 -8.14 5.19
N ARG A 156 -17.70 -7.18 5.43
CA ARG A 156 -17.03 -6.37 4.42
C ARG A 156 -15.51 -6.29 4.60
N ALA A 157 -14.82 -5.74 3.61
CA ALA A 157 -13.41 -5.38 3.76
C ALA A 157 -13.22 -4.19 4.72
N VAL A 158 -12.12 -4.18 5.48
CA VAL A 158 -11.73 -3.05 6.34
C VAL A 158 -11.49 -1.78 5.50
N ARG A 159 -12.04 -0.65 5.95
CA ARG A 159 -11.89 0.68 5.35
C ARG A 159 -10.61 1.33 5.87
N ASN A 160 -9.50 1.12 5.20
CA ASN A 160 -8.17 1.52 5.66
C ASN A 160 -7.41 2.42 4.67
N LEU A 161 -8.16 3.14 3.83
CA LEU A 161 -7.77 4.25 2.96
C LEU A 161 -6.86 3.89 1.79
N LEU A 162 -5.89 3.01 1.97
CA LEU A 162 -4.89 2.75 0.95
C LEU A 162 -4.26 1.36 1.08
N HIS A 163 -3.67 0.91 -0.02
CA HIS A 163 -2.71 -0.18 -0.08
C HIS A 163 -1.30 0.39 -0.22
N ALA A 164 -0.31 -0.30 0.32
CA ALA A 164 1.11 -0.05 0.11
C ALA A 164 1.86 -1.39 0.06
N SER A 165 2.74 -1.55 -0.91
CA SER A 165 3.53 -2.78 -1.11
C SER A 165 4.28 -3.20 0.17
N GLY A 166 4.38 -4.50 0.41
CA GLY A 166 4.99 -5.07 1.61
C GLY A 166 6.50 -5.18 1.53
N THR A 167 7.02 -5.56 0.37
CA THR A 167 8.45 -5.75 0.10
C THR A 167 8.83 -5.11 -1.23
N ARG A 168 10.13 -5.02 -1.52
CA ARG A 168 10.63 -4.52 -2.79
C ARG A 168 10.23 -5.43 -3.95
N GLU A 169 10.33 -6.74 -3.76
CA GLU A 169 9.98 -7.75 -4.75
C GLU A 169 8.48 -7.71 -5.09
N GLU A 170 7.64 -7.54 -4.07
CA GLU A 170 6.20 -7.35 -4.24
C GLU A 170 5.92 -6.05 -4.99
N ALA A 171 6.57 -4.95 -4.60
CA ALA A 171 6.41 -3.64 -5.23
C ALA A 171 6.68 -3.67 -6.74
N GLU A 172 7.79 -4.28 -7.18
CA GLU A 172 8.13 -4.35 -8.60
C GLU A 172 7.10 -5.17 -9.41
N LYS A 173 6.59 -6.28 -8.85
CA LYS A 173 5.54 -7.08 -9.48
C LYS A 173 4.20 -6.33 -9.55
N GLU A 174 3.82 -5.67 -8.45
CA GLU A 174 2.61 -4.85 -8.38
C GLU A 174 2.68 -3.66 -9.34
N ILE A 175 3.83 -2.96 -9.42
CA ILE A 175 4.03 -1.86 -10.38
C ILE A 175 3.84 -2.35 -11.81
N ALA A 176 4.46 -3.49 -12.17
CA ALA A 176 4.33 -4.07 -13.52
C ALA A 176 2.89 -4.51 -13.84
N LEU A 177 2.09 -4.87 -12.83
CA LEU A 177 0.67 -5.21 -13.01
C LEU A 177 -0.20 -3.95 -13.22
N TRP A 178 0.10 -2.87 -12.50
CA TRP A 178 -0.71 -1.65 -12.52
C TRP A 178 -0.27 -0.63 -13.56
N PHE A 179 0.99 -0.55 -13.92
CA PHE A 179 1.56 0.47 -14.81
C PHE A 179 2.30 -0.16 -15.98
N LYS A 180 2.11 0.45 -17.14
CA LYS A 180 3.00 0.22 -18.29
C LYS A 180 4.28 1.05 -18.13
N PRO A 181 5.42 0.64 -18.71
CA PRO A 181 6.68 1.38 -18.61
C PRO A 181 6.57 2.86 -19.00
N GLU A 182 5.79 3.18 -20.03
CA GLU A 182 5.58 4.54 -20.55
C GLU A 182 4.72 5.44 -19.64
N GLU A 183 4.07 4.87 -18.62
CA GLU A 183 3.32 5.61 -17.59
C GLU A 183 4.19 6.01 -16.39
N LEU A 184 5.47 5.61 -16.39
CA LEU A 184 6.44 5.94 -15.35
C LEU A 184 7.44 6.96 -15.89
N HIS A 185 7.55 8.10 -15.19
CA HIS A 185 8.30 9.25 -15.66
C HIS A 185 9.55 9.50 -14.85
N GLU A 186 10.67 9.64 -15.54
CA GLU A 186 11.94 10.08 -14.94
C GLU A 186 12.01 11.61 -14.98
N TYR A 187 12.21 12.23 -13.81
CA TYR A 187 12.47 13.66 -13.68
C TYR A 187 13.30 13.91 -12.43
N ARG A 188 13.88 15.10 -12.30
CA ARG A 188 14.71 15.48 -11.17
C ARG A 188 13.89 16.31 -10.17
N LEU A 189 13.91 15.95 -8.90
CA LEU A 189 13.46 16.83 -7.82
C LEU A 189 14.61 17.74 -7.39
N PHE A 190 14.28 18.98 -7.08
CA PHE A 190 15.28 19.96 -6.63
C PHE A 190 15.99 19.53 -5.34
N ASN A 191 15.25 18.91 -4.42
CA ASN A 191 15.76 18.45 -3.12
C ASN A 191 16.63 17.18 -3.20
N GLU A 192 16.70 16.47 -4.33
CA GLU A 192 17.61 15.32 -4.50
C GLU A 192 19.08 15.73 -4.31
N ALA A 193 19.43 16.95 -4.70
CA ALA A 193 20.76 17.50 -4.51
C ALA A 193 21.18 17.62 -3.03
N ILE A 194 20.20 17.76 -2.13
CA ILE A 194 20.45 17.83 -0.68
C ILE A 194 20.29 16.47 -0.03
N LEU A 195 19.26 15.71 -0.41
CA LEU A 195 18.97 14.41 0.19
C LEU A 195 20.06 13.36 -0.07
N TYR A 196 20.75 13.48 -1.20
CA TYR A 196 21.74 12.49 -1.65
C TYR A 196 23.16 13.04 -1.76
N ASP A 197 23.37 14.29 -1.34
CA ASP A 197 24.66 14.92 -1.21
C ASP A 197 25.44 14.28 -0.04
N VAL A 198 26.63 13.75 -0.33
CA VAL A 198 27.41 12.97 0.65
C VAL A 198 28.15 13.87 1.64
N ASN A 199 28.54 15.05 1.22
CA ASN A 199 29.40 15.97 1.99
C ASN A 199 28.76 17.33 2.26
N LEU A 200 27.53 17.54 1.79
CA LEU A 200 26.74 18.77 1.92
C LEU A 200 27.36 19.99 1.24
N ASP A 201 28.09 19.79 0.15
CA ASP A 201 28.64 20.88 -0.68
C ASP A 201 27.69 21.37 -1.79
N GLY A 202 26.51 20.76 -1.90
CA GLY A 202 25.51 21.09 -2.91
C GLY A 202 25.71 20.41 -4.26
N ILE A 203 26.65 19.49 -4.37
CA ILE A 203 26.95 18.71 -5.58
C ILE A 203 26.33 17.33 -5.45
N LEU A 204 25.53 16.94 -6.43
CA LEU A 204 24.94 15.60 -6.48
C LEU A 204 25.99 14.62 -7.00
N GLU A 205 26.35 13.64 -6.18
CA GLU A 205 27.32 12.58 -6.48
C GLU A 205 26.68 11.30 -7.06
#